data_4c4826223e4682b40641785b94951fc8
#
_entry.id   4c4826223e4682b40641785b94951fc8
#
_cell.length_a   1.000
_cell.length_b   1.000
_cell.length_c   1.000
_cell.angle_alpha   90.00
_cell.angle_beta   90.00
_cell.angle_gamma   90.00
#
_symmetry.space_group_name_H-M   'P 1'
#
loop_
_entity.id
_entity.type
_entity.pdbx_description
1 polymer ?
#
loop_
_entity_poly.entity_id
_entity_poly.type
_entity_poly.pdbx_seq_one_letter_code
_entity_poly.pdbx_strand_id
1 'polypeptide(L)'
;MMQPKKTKFRKAHKGRIHGVATSCATLSFGQFGLKAMAPERLTARQIEAARRALTRHMKRAGRVWIRIFPDVPVSKKPAEVRMGSGKGTPELWVARVKPGRVIFEIDGVTVQTAKEALSLAAAKLPIKTRFVARIAE
;
A
#
# COMPACT_ATOMS: atom_id res chain seq x y z
N MET A 1 2.37 -8.01 -11.46
CA MET A 1 1.75 -7.30 -10.34
C MET A 1 2.25 -7.90 -9.03
N MET A 2 2.28 -7.13 -7.96
CA MET A 2 2.81 -7.60 -6.68
C MET A 2 1.94 -8.69 -6.07
N GLN A 3 2.54 -9.84 -5.81
CA GLN A 3 1.91 -10.95 -5.10
C GLN A 3 2.99 -11.91 -4.61
N PRO A 4 2.72 -12.71 -3.57
CA PRO A 4 3.69 -13.71 -3.12
C PRO A 4 3.94 -14.76 -4.20
N LYS A 5 5.19 -15.18 -4.32
CA LYS A 5 5.54 -16.26 -5.26
C LYS A 5 4.99 -17.61 -4.77
N LYS A 6 4.99 -17.80 -3.46
CA LYS A 6 4.57 -19.06 -2.84
C LYS A 6 3.97 -18.77 -1.48
N THR A 7 2.87 -19.44 -1.14
CA THR A 7 2.21 -19.29 0.15
C THR A 7 2.03 -20.64 0.83
N LYS A 8 2.03 -20.63 2.16
CA LYS A 8 1.74 -21.82 2.95
C LYS A 8 0.26 -22.19 2.85
N PHE A 9 -0.61 -21.18 2.85
CA PHE A 9 -2.05 -21.36 2.69
C PHE A 9 -2.54 -20.51 1.54
N ARG A 10 -3.38 -21.10 0.67
CA ARG A 10 -3.90 -20.40 -0.51
C ARG A 10 -4.97 -19.37 -0.15
N LYS A 11 -5.73 -19.63 0.91
CA LYS A 11 -6.82 -18.76 1.35
C LYS A 11 -6.60 -18.33 2.78
N ALA A 12 -7.13 -17.17 3.14
CA ALA A 12 -6.99 -16.60 4.47
C ALA A 12 -8.32 -16.08 4.99
N HIS A 13 -8.45 -16.02 6.31
CA HIS A 13 -9.60 -15.39 6.94
C HIS A 13 -9.56 -13.89 6.73
N LYS A 14 -10.74 -13.28 6.52
CA LYS A 14 -10.84 -11.84 6.31
C LYS A 14 -10.28 -11.05 7.48
N GLY A 15 -10.74 -11.36 8.69
CA GLY A 15 -10.30 -10.68 9.89
C GLY A 15 -10.63 -9.19 9.92
N ARG A 16 -10.19 -8.52 10.97
CA ARG A 16 -10.28 -7.07 11.12
C ARG A 16 -8.90 -6.50 11.37
N ILE A 17 -8.67 -5.28 10.92
CA ILE A 17 -7.41 -4.59 11.13
C ILE A 17 -7.54 -3.77 12.42
N HIS A 18 -6.74 -4.13 13.43
CA HIS A 18 -6.78 -3.49 14.76
C HIS A 18 -5.47 -2.79 15.07
N GLY A 19 -5.58 -1.77 15.90
CA GLY A 19 -4.43 -1.09 16.49
C GLY A 19 -3.75 -0.12 15.56
N VAL A 20 -2.62 0.38 16.01
CA VAL A 20 -1.78 1.35 15.31
C VAL A 20 -0.47 0.68 14.94
N ALA A 21 0.12 1.07 13.81
CA ALA A 21 1.37 0.48 13.35
C ALA A 21 2.50 0.78 14.34
N THR A 22 3.23 -0.27 14.73
CA THR A 22 4.42 -0.14 15.58
C THR A 22 5.69 -0.30 14.77
N SER A 23 5.64 -1.06 13.67
CA SER A 23 6.76 -1.19 12.74
C SER A 23 6.45 -0.44 11.46
N CYS A 24 7.46 0.01 10.74
CA CYS A 24 7.32 0.81 9.53
C CYS A 24 6.48 2.09 9.75
N ALA A 25 6.56 2.66 10.96
CA ALA A 25 5.86 3.89 11.31
C ALA A 25 6.71 5.13 11.09
N THR A 26 7.99 4.96 10.81
CA THR A 26 8.93 6.05 10.55
C THR A 26 9.67 5.81 9.24
N LEU A 27 10.22 6.88 8.67
CA LEU A 27 11.03 6.78 7.45
C LEU A 27 12.35 6.08 7.76
N SER A 28 12.68 5.07 6.95
CA SER A 28 13.90 4.28 7.11
C SER A 28 14.88 4.47 5.95
N PHE A 29 14.39 4.63 4.75
CA PHE A 29 15.22 4.68 3.54
C PHE A 29 15.25 6.04 2.88
N GLY A 30 14.10 6.74 2.80
CA GLY A 30 13.99 8.00 2.11
C GLY A 30 13.87 9.18 3.04
N GLN A 31 13.86 10.39 2.46
CA GLN A 31 13.66 11.63 3.19
C GLN A 31 12.20 12.01 3.32
N PHE A 32 11.36 11.53 2.42
CA PHE A 32 9.94 11.85 2.37
C PHE A 32 9.13 10.58 2.27
N GLY A 33 7.90 10.62 2.73
CA GLY A 33 7.04 9.44 2.67
C GLY A 33 5.57 9.77 2.77
N LEU A 34 4.77 8.75 2.54
CA LEU A 34 3.32 8.80 2.65
C LEU A 34 2.90 7.82 3.73
N LYS A 35 2.20 8.32 4.74
CA LYS A 35 1.79 7.55 5.91
C LYS A 35 0.28 7.36 5.89
N ALA A 36 -0.18 6.15 6.17
CA ALA A 36 -1.59 5.86 6.28
C ALA A 36 -2.17 6.46 7.57
N MET A 37 -3.35 7.04 7.47
CA MET A 37 -4.05 7.64 8.61
C MET A 37 -5.30 6.86 9.02
N ALA A 38 -5.63 5.79 8.31
CA ALA A 38 -6.78 4.94 8.59
C ALA A 38 -6.44 3.49 8.28
N PRO A 39 -7.12 2.50 8.93
CA PRO A 39 -6.91 1.11 8.59
C PRO A 39 -7.61 0.77 7.27
N GLU A 40 -6.96 0.01 6.41
CA GLU A 40 -7.55 -0.41 5.15
C GLU A 40 -6.79 -1.59 4.56
N ARG A 41 -7.44 -2.27 3.63
CA ARG A 41 -6.82 -3.28 2.79
C ARG A 41 -6.52 -2.66 1.43
N LEU A 42 -5.24 -2.49 1.13
CA LEU A 42 -4.81 -1.91 -0.14
C LEU A 42 -4.54 -3.03 -1.12
N THR A 43 -5.19 -2.98 -2.28
CA THR A 43 -5.00 -4.01 -3.31
C THR A 43 -3.69 -3.81 -4.05
N ALA A 44 -3.15 -4.88 -4.64
CA ALA A 44 -1.95 -4.80 -5.46
C ALA A 44 -2.13 -3.79 -6.60
N ARG A 45 -3.32 -3.70 -7.17
CA ARG A 45 -3.62 -2.74 -8.26
C ARG A 45 -3.57 -1.30 -7.77
N GLN A 46 -4.11 -1.03 -6.58
CA GLN A 46 -4.06 0.31 -5.98
C GLN A 46 -2.61 0.73 -5.70
N ILE A 47 -1.82 -0.16 -5.15
CA ILE A 47 -0.40 0.10 -4.86
C ILE A 47 0.35 0.39 -6.15
N GLU A 48 0.12 -0.40 -7.21
CA GLU A 48 0.79 -0.21 -8.49
C GLU A 48 0.36 1.09 -9.16
N ALA A 49 -0.93 1.44 -9.10
CA ALA A 49 -1.44 2.70 -9.65
C ALA A 49 -0.79 3.91 -8.95
N ALA A 50 -0.68 3.84 -7.62
CA ALA A 50 -0.05 4.90 -6.83
C ALA A 50 1.43 5.03 -7.18
N ARG A 51 2.14 3.90 -7.28
CA ARG A 51 3.55 3.88 -7.66
C ARG A 51 3.78 4.52 -9.02
N ARG A 52 2.95 4.18 -10.00
CA ARG A 52 3.06 4.73 -11.36
C ARG A 52 2.82 6.24 -11.38
N ALA A 53 1.81 6.71 -10.66
CA ALA A 53 1.51 8.14 -10.59
C ALA A 53 2.68 8.91 -9.97
N LEU A 54 3.23 8.39 -8.89
CA LEU A 54 4.35 8.98 -8.17
C LEU A 54 5.62 9.02 -9.04
N THR A 55 5.97 7.91 -9.66
CA THR A 55 7.15 7.80 -10.52
C THR A 55 7.05 8.70 -11.75
N ARG A 56 5.85 8.78 -12.33
CA ARG A 56 5.61 9.63 -13.51
C ARG A 56 5.84 11.11 -13.18
N HIS A 57 5.34 11.56 -12.03
CA HIS A 57 5.52 12.95 -11.63
C HIS A 57 7.00 13.27 -11.35
N MET A 58 7.74 12.33 -10.78
CA MET A 58 9.16 12.49 -10.50
C MET A 58 10.03 12.41 -11.76
N LYS A 59 9.46 12.05 -12.90
CA LYS A 59 10.19 11.89 -14.18
C LYS A 59 11.39 10.97 -14.06
N ARG A 60 11.24 9.89 -13.29
CA ARG A 60 12.31 8.90 -12.99
C ARG A 60 13.49 9.46 -12.21
N ALA A 61 13.37 10.67 -11.67
CA ALA A 61 14.39 11.21 -10.77
C ALA A 61 14.23 10.60 -9.38
N GLY A 62 15.33 10.42 -8.67
CA GLY A 62 15.31 9.92 -7.30
C GLY A 62 14.98 8.43 -7.20
N ARG A 63 14.63 8.03 -5.99
CA ARG A 63 14.33 6.62 -5.66
C ARG A 63 13.01 6.53 -4.96
N VAL A 64 12.33 5.38 -5.16
CA VAL A 64 11.04 5.07 -4.54
C VAL A 64 11.15 3.72 -3.85
N TRP A 65 10.68 3.65 -2.60
CA TRP A 65 10.56 2.40 -1.85
C TRP A 65 9.09 2.17 -1.54
N ILE A 66 8.59 0.97 -1.86
CA ILE A 66 7.27 0.53 -1.47
C ILE A 66 7.43 -0.22 -0.15
N ARG A 67 6.85 0.31 0.94
CA ARG A 67 7.05 -0.24 2.29
C ARG A 67 5.97 -1.23 2.71
N ILE A 68 5.04 -1.54 1.81
CA ILE A 68 3.99 -2.52 2.06
C ILE A 68 4.00 -3.57 0.95
N PHE A 69 3.49 -4.75 1.26
CA PHE A 69 3.39 -5.82 0.26
C PHE A 69 2.03 -6.51 0.40
N PRO A 70 1.33 -6.74 -0.73
CA PRO A 70 0.03 -7.40 -0.72
C PRO A 70 0.19 -8.91 -0.59
N ASP A 71 0.23 -9.39 0.64
CA ASP A 71 0.47 -10.79 0.95
C ASP A 71 -0.77 -11.56 1.42
N VAL A 72 -1.92 -10.88 1.53
CA VAL A 72 -3.16 -11.49 1.99
C VAL A 72 -4.07 -11.76 0.80
N PRO A 73 -4.46 -13.02 0.54
CA PRO A 73 -5.37 -13.34 -0.55
C PRO A 73 -6.81 -12.99 -0.18
N VAL A 74 -7.56 -12.42 -1.13
CA VAL A 74 -8.99 -12.17 -0.99
C VAL A 74 -9.72 -13.04 -1.98
N SER A 75 -10.63 -13.85 -1.47
CA SER A 75 -11.44 -14.76 -2.26
C SER A 75 -12.76 -14.11 -2.64
N LYS A 76 -13.25 -14.41 -3.85
CA LYS A 76 -14.52 -13.89 -4.33
C LYS A 76 -15.21 -14.98 -5.15
N LYS A 77 -16.50 -15.14 -4.95
CA LYS A 77 -17.31 -16.01 -5.78
C LYS A 77 -17.98 -15.20 -6.89
N PRO A 78 -18.14 -15.77 -8.09
CA PRO A 78 -18.93 -15.10 -9.13
C PRO A 78 -20.34 -14.81 -8.64
N ALA A 79 -20.92 -13.70 -9.09
CA ALA A 79 -22.26 -13.29 -8.66
C ALA A 79 -23.34 -14.32 -9.00
N GLU A 80 -23.10 -15.16 -10.00
CA GLU A 80 -24.03 -16.17 -10.49
C GLU A 80 -23.95 -17.49 -9.71
N VAL A 81 -22.96 -17.66 -8.85
CA VAL A 81 -22.77 -18.90 -8.11
C VAL A 81 -23.61 -18.87 -6.83
N ARG A 82 -24.28 -20.00 -6.56
CA ARG A 82 -25.09 -20.16 -5.36
C ARG A 82 -24.23 -20.09 -4.11
N MET A 83 -24.83 -19.66 -3.01
CA MET A 83 -24.18 -19.64 -1.71
C MET A 83 -23.90 -21.05 -1.24
N GLY A 84 -22.80 -21.26 -0.53
CA GLY A 84 -22.35 -22.56 -0.06
C GLY A 84 -21.29 -23.17 -0.97
N SER A 85 -21.03 -24.46 -0.82
CA SER A 85 -19.99 -25.20 -1.56
C SER A 85 -18.56 -24.67 -1.34
N GLY A 86 -18.30 -24.10 -0.16
CA GLY A 86 -16.96 -23.68 0.25
C GLY A 86 -16.60 -22.26 -0.17
N LYS A 87 -15.39 -21.86 0.20
CA LYS A 87 -14.85 -20.54 -0.06
C LYS A 87 -14.45 -20.39 -1.52
N GLY A 88 -14.71 -19.21 -2.09
CA GLY A 88 -14.33 -18.93 -3.47
C GLY A 88 -12.82 -18.97 -3.71
N THR A 89 -12.41 -18.90 -4.97
CA THR A 89 -11.00 -18.86 -5.32
C THR A 89 -10.37 -17.50 -4.99
N PRO A 90 -9.09 -17.44 -4.61
CA PRO A 90 -8.41 -16.17 -4.44
C PRO A 90 -8.36 -15.40 -5.76
N GLU A 91 -8.88 -14.16 -5.77
CA GLU A 91 -8.88 -13.32 -6.98
C GLU A 91 -7.88 -12.19 -6.91
N LEU A 92 -7.62 -11.67 -5.71
CA LEU A 92 -6.71 -10.55 -5.58
C LEU A 92 -5.92 -10.64 -4.28
N TRP A 93 -4.85 -9.88 -4.24
CA TRP A 93 -3.97 -9.80 -3.09
C TRP A 93 -4.04 -8.40 -2.50
N VAL A 94 -4.07 -8.32 -1.18
CA VAL A 94 -4.15 -7.05 -0.47
C VAL A 94 -3.11 -6.99 0.64
N ALA A 95 -2.71 -5.76 0.98
CA ALA A 95 -1.91 -5.48 2.16
C ALA A 95 -2.84 -4.92 3.23
N ARG A 96 -2.76 -5.48 4.45
CA ARG A 96 -3.46 -4.94 5.60
C ARG A 96 -2.62 -3.81 6.18
N VAL A 97 -3.14 -2.59 6.11
CA VAL A 97 -2.43 -1.40 6.54
C VAL A 97 -3.08 -0.83 7.79
N LYS A 98 -2.28 -0.62 8.83
CA LYS A 98 -2.73 0.02 10.07
C LYS A 98 -2.47 1.51 10.02
N PRO A 99 -3.25 2.32 10.76
CA PRO A 99 -2.94 3.75 10.87
C PRO A 99 -1.50 3.95 11.36
N GLY A 100 -0.79 4.88 10.76
CA GLY A 100 0.60 5.17 11.10
C GLY A 100 1.63 4.43 10.25
N ARG A 101 1.22 3.48 9.43
CA ARG A 101 2.14 2.74 8.55
C ARG A 101 2.62 3.61 7.40
N VAL A 102 3.92 3.63 7.16
CA VAL A 102 4.50 4.27 5.97
C VAL A 102 4.25 3.37 4.77
N ILE A 103 3.63 3.91 3.73
CA ILE A 103 3.28 3.17 2.51
C ILE A 103 4.37 3.29 1.46
N PHE A 104 4.80 4.52 1.19
CA PHE A 104 5.87 4.82 0.23
C PHE A 104 6.91 5.70 0.88
N GLU A 105 8.16 5.54 0.45
CA GLU A 105 9.25 6.47 0.76
C GLU A 105 9.90 6.91 -0.53
N ILE A 106 10.33 8.16 -0.60
CA ILE A 106 11.04 8.69 -1.75
C ILE A 106 12.24 9.51 -1.30
N ASP A 107 13.21 9.62 -2.19
CA ASP A 107 14.42 10.39 -1.96
C ASP A 107 14.96 10.92 -3.28
N GLY A 108 15.88 11.88 -3.21
CA GLY A 108 16.53 12.41 -4.39
C GLY A 108 15.74 13.45 -5.17
N VAL A 109 14.70 14.03 -4.56
CA VAL A 109 13.89 15.11 -5.16
C VAL A 109 13.69 16.24 -4.15
N THR A 110 13.25 17.39 -4.65
CA THR A 110 12.96 18.54 -3.78
C THR A 110 11.69 18.28 -2.96
N VAL A 111 11.53 19.03 -1.87
CA VAL A 111 10.33 18.94 -1.02
C VAL A 111 9.06 19.18 -1.84
N GLN A 112 9.07 20.19 -2.70
CA GLN A 112 7.90 20.53 -3.52
C GLN A 112 7.53 19.40 -4.47
N THR A 113 8.51 18.84 -5.17
CA THR A 113 8.29 17.70 -6.07
C THR A 113 7.79 16.50 -5.29
N ALA A 114 8.34 16.24 -4.11
CA ALA A 114 7.93 15.13 -3.25
C ALA A 114 6.48 15.27 -2.82
N LYS A 115 6.08 16.46 -2.36
CA LYS A 115 4.68 16.71 -1.95
C LYS A 115 3.70 16.49 -3.08
N GLU A 116 4.01 16.99 -4.27
CA GLU A 116 3.16 16.84 -5.44
C GLU A 116 3.06 15.37 -5.87
N ALA A 117 4.19 14.69 -5.94
CA ALA A 117 4.24 13.28 -6.33
C ALA A 117 3.45 12.40 -5.37
N LEU A 118 3.66 12.58 -4.06
CA LEU A 118 2.95 11.79 -3.05
C LEU A 118 1.47 12.14 -2.98
N SER A 119 1.10 13.39 -3.28
CA SER A 119 -0.31 13.78 -3.40
C SER A 119 -1.01 13.04 -4.54
N LEU A 120 -0.34 12.93 -5.70
CA LEU A 120 -0.87 12.17 -6.83
C LEU A 120 -0.99 10.68 -6.52
N ALA A 121 -0.02 10.13 -5.81
CA ALA A 121 -0.07 8.74 -5.37
C ALA A 121 -1.23 8.52 -4.38
N ALA A 122 -1.41 9.44 -3.44
CA ALA A 122 -2.50 9.35 -2.45
C ALA A 122 -3.87 9.34 -3.11
N ALA A 123 -4.05 10.04 -4.23
CA ALA A 123 -5.31 10.07 -4.95
C ALA A 123 -5.70 8.70 -5.53
N LYS A 124 -4.76 7.78 -5.66
CA LYS A 124 -5.01 6.40 -6.12
C LYS A 124 -5.32 5.44 -5.00
N LEU A 125 -5.21 5.88 -3.75
CA LEU A 125 -5.44 5.05 -2.57
C LEU A 125 -6.80 5.39 -1.95
N PRO A 126 -7.49 4.40 -1.34
CA PRO A 126 -8.83 4.59 -0.79
C PRO A 126 -8.86 5.16 0.62
N ILE A 127 -7.72 5.58 1.17
CA ILE A 127 -7.62 6.04 2.56
C ILE A 127 -7.00 7.42 2.64
N LYS A 128 -7.22 8.07 3.78
CA LYS A 128 -6.52 9.31 4.10
C LYS A 128 -5.06 9.00 4.38
N THR A 129 -4.20 9.84 3.87
CA THR A 129 -2.75 9.71 4.01
C THR A 129 -2.16 11.03 4.44
N ARG A 130 -0.94 10.99 4.94
CA ARG A 130 -0.23 12.17 5.38
C ARG A 130 1.18 12.17 4.79
N PHE A 131 1.59 13.30 4.26
CA PHE A 131 2.97 13.52 3.86
C PHE A 131 3.84 13.64 5.11
N VAL A 132 4.95 12.92 5.13
CA VAL A 132 5.93 12.99 6.22
C VAL A 132 7.31 13.23 5.65
N ALA A 133 8.13 13.94 6.41
CA ALA A 133 9.51 14.21 6.05
C ALA A 133 10.40 13.85 7.21
N ARG A 134 11.62 13.42 6.91
CA ARG A 134 12.63 13.17 7.93
C ARG A 134 13.09 14.50 8.50
N ILE A 135 13.12 14.58 9.82
CA ILE A 135 13.61 15.78 10.48
C ILE A 135 15.13 15.82 10.31
N ALA A 136 15.63 16.92 9.76
CA ALA A 136 17.07 17.14 9.66
C ALA A 136 17.59 17.52 11.05
N GLU A 137 18.60 16.81 11.51
CA GLU A 137 19.30 17.14 12.75
C GLU A 137 20.46 18.09 12.46
#